data_d2c2abdc9cf2702de024d4c812e6b3f9
#
_entry.id   d2c2abdc9cf2702de024d4c812e6b3f9
#
_cell.length_a   1.000
_cell.length_b   1.000
_cell.length_c   1.000
_cell.angle_alpha   90.00
_cell.angle_beta   90.00
_cell.angle_gamma   90.00
#
_symmetry.space_group_name_H-M   'P 1'
#
loop_
_entity.id
_entity.type
_entity.pdbx_description
1 polymer ?
#
loop_
_entity_poly.entity_id
_entity_poly.type
_entity_poly.pdbx_seq_one_letter_code
_entity_poly.pdbx_strand_id
1 'polypeptide(L)'
;MKKIFILFNVFNIAIFAQVLLPFFIINSAFSQYKGNVNKAESYLNKSELKTDIGEKRSLLIDAKGEIDLAMTIEKNNIKARSWYVQANIYSAIARQFLDIDPDAIEKATESYKSIGDKIKTNDVTLIQNANVGLQNLSSHFVNQAIFALQGSGEPNYEVAYEEFVNSLKIYPQDTLGLLYGGYVAEQLYKYDVALDFYAQLIKMNILSKKNTNTIYQNSINILFNHCNLFDECDSFEKSIKLISEGKNIFPENNYYPSIEINIAMRLNKVDDARNKIDNQLKADPTNASLHFNRAVLYYNLG
;
A
#
# COMPACT_ATOMS: atom_id res chain seq x y z
N MET A 1 -69.40 -34.36 -2.24
CA MET A 1 -68.07 -33.82 -2.70
C MET A 1 -67.83 -32.32 -2.46
N LYS A 2 -68.82 -31.47 -2.29
CA LYS A 2 -68.59 -29.98 -2.08
C LYS A 2 -68.27 -29.61 -0.64
N LYS A 3 -68.47 -30.36 0.38
CA LYS A 3 -68.13 -30.03 1.79
C LYS A 3 -66.68 -30.34 2.18
N ILE A 4 -65.98 -31.23 1.49
CA ILE A 4 -64.55 -31.56 1.77
C ILE A 4 -63.61 -30.51 1.19
N PHE A 5 -63.99 -29.85 0.11
CA PHE A 5 -63.15 -28.83 -0.53
C PHE A 5 -63.04 -27.51 0.27
N ILE A 6 -64.08 -27.18 1.06
CA ILE A 6 -64.08 -25.97 1.90
C ILE A 6 -63.21 -26.14 3.15
N LEU A 7 -63.15 -27.35 3.72
CA LEU A 7 -62.31 -27.65 4.89
C LEU A 7 -60.80 -27.62 4.54
N PHE A 8 -60.43 -28.03 3.33
CA PHE A 8 -59.03 -28.04 2.91
C PHE A 8 -58.49 -26.64 2.67
N ASN A 9 -59.31 -25.70 2.19
CA ASN A 9 -58.91 -24.29 1.97
C ASN A 9 -58.76 -23.52 3.28
N VAL A 10 -59.61 -23.78 4.29
CA VAL A 10 -59.52 -23.10 5.59
C VAL A 10 -58.30 -23.57 6.38
N PHE A 11 -57.94 -24.87 6.29
CA PHE A 11 -56.78 -25.43 6.98
C PHE A 11 -55.45 -24.93 6.38
N ASN A 12 -55.35 -24.77 5.06
CA ASN A 12 -54.15 -24.23 4.41
C ASN A 12 -53.95 -22.72 4.68
N ILE A 13 -55.03 -21.95 4.80
CA ILE A 13 -54.91 -20.51 5.13
C ILE A 13 -54.47 -20.33 6.59
N ALA A 14 -54.95 -21.16 7.52
CA ALA A 14 -54.55 -21.09 8.93
C ALA A 14 -53.07 -21.47 9.14
N ILE A 15 -52.57 -22.50 8.44
CA ILE A 15 -51.16 -22.91 8.51
C ILE A 15 -50.25 -21.86 7.88
N PHE A 16 -50.66 -21.26 6.75
CA PHE A 16 -49.91 -20.18 6.08
C PHE A 16 -49.82 -18.92 6.94
N ALA A 17 -50.88 -18.56 7.66
CA ALA A 17 -50.88 -17.44 8.58
C ALA A 17 -50.04 -17.69 9.83
N GLN A 18 -49.99 -18.91 10.37
CA GLN A 18 -49.16 -19.24 11.54
C GLN A 18 -47.66 -19.33 11.24
N VAL A 19 -47.24 -19.67 9.99
CA VAL A 19 -45.84 -19.76 9.59
C VAL A 19 -45.31 -18.43 9.11
N LEU A 20 -46.10 -17.57 8.45
CA LEU A 20 -45.68 -16.29 7.95
C LEU A 20 -45.69 -15.16 8.99
N LEU A 21 -46.61 -15.22 9.99
CA LEU A 21 -46.66 -14.21 11.04
C LEU A 21 -45.34 -14.10 11.87
N PRO A 22 -44.75 -15.23 12.35
CA PRO A 22 -43.46 -15.13 13.04
C PRO A 22 -42.31 -14.67 12.11
N PHE A 23 -42.36 -14.99 10.81
CA PHE A 23 -41.35 -14.54 9.85
C PHE A 23 -41.45 -13.04 9.57
N PHE A 24 -42.64 -12.47 9.50
CA PHE A 24 -42.86 -11.03 9.40
C PHE A 24 -42.49 -10.27 10.68
N ILE A 25 -42.77 -10.85 11.85
CA ILE A 25 -42.44 -10.26 13.15
C ILE A 25 -40.90 -10.28 13.36
N ILE A 26 -40.23 -11.35 12.97
CA ILE A 26 -38.76 -11.46 13.06
C ILE A 26 -38.13 -10.47 12.11
N ASN A 27 -38.57 -10.34 10.85
CA ASN A 27 -38.06 -9.34 9.91
C ASN A 27 -38.34 -7.90 10.35
N SER A 28 -39.52 -7.61 10.97
CA SER A 28 -39.80 -6.27 11.48
C SER A 28 -39.02 -5.96 12.77
N ALA A 29 -38.71 -6.92 13.61
CA ALA A 29 -37.88 -6.73 14.79
C ALA A 29 -36.39 -6.48 14.42
N PHE A 30 -35.87 -7.21 13.44
CA PHE A 30 -34.52 -6.95 12.91
C PHE A 30 -34.42 -5.63 12.12
N SER A 31 -35.50 -5.15 11.50
CA SER A 31 -35.51 -3.88 10.77
C SER A 31 -35.58 -2.65 11.69
N GLN A 32 -35.76 -2.81 12.99
CA GLN A 32 -35.86 -1.69 13.93
C GLN A 32 -34.53 -1.23 14.54
N TYR A 33 -33.50 -2.08 14.58
CA TYR A 33 -32.24 -1.68 15.15
C TYR A 33 -31.39 -0.93 14.10
N LYS A 34 -31.20 0.36 14.33
CA LYS A 34 -30.61 1.29 13.34
C LYS A 34 -29.15 1.64 13.63
N GLY A 35 -28.51 1.03 14.62
CA GLY A 35 -27.21 1.42 15.09
C GLY A 35 -27.16 2.85 15.67
N ASN A 36 -26.11 3.20 16.38
CA ASN A 36 -25.99 4.48 17.05
C ASN A 36 -24.55 4.96 17.09
N VAL A 37 -24.26 6.10 16.43
CA VAL A 37 -22.93 6.70 16.36
C VAL A 37 -22.35 6.98 17.75
N ASN A 38 -23.13 7.51 18.70
CA ASN A 38 -22.64 7.80 20.05
C ASN A 38 -22.34 6.51 20.84
N LYS A 39 -23.11 5.43 20.61
CA LYS A 39 -22.85 4.15 21.22
C LYS A 39 -21.60 3.50 20.65
N ALA A 40 -21.40 3.58 19.34
CA ALA A 40 -20.19 3.15 18.66
C ALA A 40 -18.94 3.85 19.22
N GLU A 41 -18.98 5.17 19.34
CA GLU A 41 -17.91 5.97 19.93
C GLU A 41 -17.65 5.61 21.41
N SER A 42 -18.73 5.37 22.19
CA SER A 42 -18.59 4.91 23.58
C SER A 42 -17.87 3.56 23.69
N TYR A 43 -18.16 2.61 22.80
CA TYR A 43 -17.45 1.33 22.76
C TYR A 43 -15.97 1.51 22.36
N LEU A 44 -15.67 2.36 21.38
CA LEU A 44 -14.29 2.71 21.01
C LEU A 44 -13.53 3.27 22.21
N ASN A 45 -14.08 4.32 22.86
CA ASN A 45 -13.44 4.95 24.03
C ASN A 45 -13.21 3.96 25.17
N LYS A 46 -14.16 3.05 25.43
CA LYS A 46 -13.99 1.99 26.41
C LYS A 46 -12.88 1.01 26.01
N SER A 47 -12.75 0.68 24.72
CA SER A 47 -11.70 -0.21 24.24
C SER A 47 -10.29 0.35 24.47
N GLU A 48 -10.14 1.68 24.33
CA GLU A 48 -8.86 2.36 24.56
C GLU A 48 -8.40 2.31 26.03
N LEU A 49 -9.35 2.21 26.98
CA LEU A 49 -9.07 2.11 28.41
C LEU A 49 -8.75 0.68 28.86
N LYS A 50 -8.92 -0.31 28.00
CA LYS A 50 -8.70 -1.72 28.36
C LYS A 50 -7.25 -2.15 28.10
N THR A 51 -6.69 -2.88 29.05
CA THR A 51 -5.38 -3.54 28.91
C THR A 51 -5.53 -4.99 28.43
N ASP A 52 -6.65 -5.64 28.76
CA ASP A 52 -6.96 -6.98 28.28
C ASP A 52 -7.30 -6.97 26.79
N ILE A 53 -6.56 -7.76 26.00
CA ILE A 53 -6.67 -7.80 24.54
C ILE A 53 -8.03 -8.37 24.10
N GLY A 54 -8.58 -9.35 24.84
CA GLY A 54 -9.86 -9.97 24.52
C GLY A 54 -11.03 -9.01 24.75
N GLU A 55 -11.02 -8.26 25.89
CA GLU A 55 -12.02 -7.23 26.16
C GLU A 55 -11.94 -6.09 25.13
N LYS A 56 -10.73 -5.63 24.80
CA LYS A 56 -10.52 -4.61 23.78
C LYS A 56 -11.10 -5.03 22.43
N ARG A 57 -10.79 -6.26 22.02
CA ARG A 57 -11.28 -6.85 20.77
C ARG A 57 -12.80 -6.91 20.75
N SER A 58 -13.44 -7.40 21.81
CA SER A 58 -14.90 -7.47 21.91
C SER A 58 -15.56 -6.11 21.77
N LEU A 59 -15.02 -5.09 22.45
CA LEU A 59 -15.53 -3.72 22.37
C LEU A 59 -15.38 -3.10 20.97
N LEU A 60 -14.32 -3.42 20.24
CA LEU A 60 -14.14 -2.96 18.85
C LEU A 60 -15.09 -3.66 17.88
N ILE A 61 -15.42 -4.94 18.10
CA ILE A 61 -16.48 -5.65 17.35
C ILE A 61 -17.83 -4.98 17.58
N ASP A 62 -18.15 -4.66 18.84
CA ASP A 62 -19.40 -3.95 19.19
C ASP A 62 -19.43 -2.55 18.56
N ALA A 63 -18.33 -1.80 18.64
CA ALA A 63 -18.20 -0.47 18.03
C ALA A 63 -18.43 -0.52 16.51
N LYS A 64 -17.79 -1.50 15.83
CA LYS A 64 -17.96 -1.75 14.40
C LYS A 64 -19.42 -2.05 14.05
N GLY A 65 -20.06 -2.98 14.77
CA GLY A 65 -21.46 -3.34 14.53
C GLY A 65 -22.40 -2.13 14.64
N GLU A 66 -22.20 -1.28 15.65
CA GLU A 66 -23.00 -0.07 15.84
C GLU A 66 -22.77 0.98 14.73
N ILE A 67 -21.52 1.22 14.35
CA ILE A 67 -21.24 2.26 13.34
C ILE A 67 -21.66 1.82 11.95
N ASP A 68 -21.47 0.56 11.57
CA ASP A 68 -21.87 0.06 10.27
C ASP A 68 -23.39 0.19 10.07
N LEU A 69 -24.18 -0.21 11.07
CA LEU A 69 -25.62 -0.03 11.05
C LEU A 69 -26.02 1.45 11.05
N ALA A 70 -25.34 2.29 11.83
CA ALA A 70 -25.64 3.70 11.88
C ALA A 70 -25.39 4.42 10.54
N MET A 71 -24.34 4.01 9.80
CA MET A 71 -23.99 4.60 8.51
C MET A 71 -24.92 4.21 7.36
N THR A 72 -25.77 3.17 7.52
CA THR A 72 -26.85 2.89 6.56
C THR A 72 -27.96 3.94 6.58
N ILE A 73 -28.01 4.78 7.61
CA ILE A 73 -29.04 5.80 7.77
C ILE A 73 -28.58 7.10 7.13
N GLU A 74 -29.30 7.60 6.14
CA GLU A 74 -28.97 8.81 5.37
C GLU A 74 -28.61 10.01 6.26
N LYS A 75 -29.40 10.28 7.30
CA LYS A 75 -29.15 11.40 8.21
C LYS A 75 -27.82 11.28 8.98
N ASN A 76 -27.20 10.11 9.07
CA ASN A 76 -25.91 9.89 9.71
C ASN A 76 -24.77 9.99 8.69
N ASN A 77 -24.92 9.38 7.51
CA ASN A 77 -23.86 9.33 6.50
C ASN A 77 -23.58 10.69 5.83
N ILE A 78 -24.47 11.68 6.01
CA ILE A 78 -24.23 13.07 5.59
C ILE A 78 -23.50 13.91 6.65
N LYS A 79 -23.23 13.37 7.86
CA LYS A 79 -22.59 14.09 8.94
C LYS A 79 -21.11 13.78 9.07
N ALA A 80 -20.27 14.78 8.98
CA ALA A 80 -18.82 14.63 9.10
C ALA A 80 -18.38 13.93 10.40
N ARG A 81 -19.07 14.19 11.53
CA ARG A 81 -18.80 13.51 12.80
C ARG A 81 -19.02 11.99 12.72
N SER A 82 -20.02 11.52 11.98
CA SER A 82 -20.27 10.07 11.83
C SER A 82 -19.13 9.40 11.08
N TRP A 83 -18.61 10.04 10.03
CA TRP A 83 -17.44 9.58 9.30
C TRP A 83 -16.18 9.59 10.16
N TYR A 84 -16.01 10.61 11.02
CA TYR A 84 -14.88 10.66 11.93
C TYR A 84 -14.90 9.51 12.97
N VAL A 85 -16.06 9.22 13.55
CA VAL A 85 -16.22 8.07 14.45
C VAL A 85 -15.96 6.76 13.74
N GLN A 86 -16.49 6.59 12.52
CA GLN A 86 -16.22 5.41 11.70
C GLN A 86 -14.71 5.27 11.42
N ALA A 87 -14.06 6.34 11.00
CA ALA A 87 -12.63 6.36 10.72
C ALA A 87 -11.79 5.93 11.94
N ASN A 88 -12.11 6.45 13.12
CA ASN A 88 -11.39 6.10 14.36
C ASN A 88 -11.59 4.63 14.76
N ILE A 89 -12.81 4.08 14.60
CA ILE A 89 -13.09 2.67 14.90
C ILE A 89 -12.30 1.76 13.95
N TYR A 90 -12.38 2.01 12.65
CA TYR A 90 -11.64 1.22 11.68
C TYR A 90 -10.13 1.40 11.79
N SER A 91 -9.64 2.60 12.15
CA SER A 91 -8.23 2.84 12.47
C SER A 91 -7.75 2.02 13.68
N ALA A 92 -8.57 1.90 14.72
CA ALA A 92 -8.24 1.07 15.89
C ALA A 92 -8.22 -0.43 15.53
N ILE A 93 -9.17 -0.90 14.72
CA ILE A 93 -9.21 -2.27 14.18
C ILE A 93 -7.97 -2.53 13.31
N ALA A 94 -7.67 -1.65 12.36
CA ALA A 94 -6.54 -1.78 11.44
C ALA A 94 -5.19 -1.90 12.16
N ARG A 95 -5.01 -1.18 13.26
CA ARG A 95 -3.74 -1.19 14.02
C ARG A 95 -3.54 -2.41 14.90
N GLN A 96 -4.59 -3.11 15.32
CA GLN A 96 -4.47 -4.14 16.36
C GLN A 96 -5.18 -5.45 16.03
N PHE A 97 -6.20 -5.44 15.19
CA PHE A 97 -7.10 -6.56 14.96
C PHE A 97 -7.60 -6.61 13.51
N LEU A 98 -6.66 -6.54 12.56
CA LEU A 98 -7.00 -6.52 11.13
C LEU A 98 -7.82 -7.73 10.69
N ASP A 99 -7.76 -8.83 11.44
CA ASP A 99 -8.57 -10.03 11.23
C ASP A 99 -10.07 -9.86 11.58
N ILE A 100 -10.46 -8.81 12.33
CA ILE A 100 -11.88 -8.43 12.52
C ILE A 100 -12.48 -7.93 11.20
N ASP A 101 -11.69 -7.15 10.45
CA ASP A 101 -12.10 -6.62 9.15
C ASP A 101 -10.86 -6.37 8.29
N PRO A 102 -10.58 -7.23 7.29
CA PRO A 102 -9.42 -7.08 6.40
C PRO A 102 -9.38 -5.76 5.63
N ASP A 103 -10.53 -5.13 5.40
CA ASP A 103 -10.65 -3.85 4.71
C ASP A 103 -10.57 -2.64 5.66
N ALA A 104 -10.19 -2.85 6.93
CA ALA A 104 -10.23 -1.78 7.94
C ALA A 104 -9.31 -0.60 7.59
N ILE A 105 -8.17 -0.85 6.94
CA ILE A 105 -7.25 0.22 6.49
C ILE A 105 -7.94 1.10 5.46
N GLU A 106 -8.53 0.50 4.44
CA GLU A 106 -9.21 1.17 3.35
C GLU A 106 -10.43 1.95 3.87
N LYS A 107 -11.24 1.32 4.74
CA LYS A 107 -12.42 1.96 5.35
C LYS A 107 -12.05 3.13 6.25
N ALA A 108 -11.02 3.00 7.07
CA ALA A 108 -10.51 4.12 7.88
C ALA A 108 -10.02 5.27 7.00
N THR A 109 -9.22 4.93 5.98
CA THR A 109 -8.65 5.90 5.04
C THR A 109 -9.73 6.65 4.27
N GLU A 110 -10.70 5.95 3.71
CA GLU A 110 -11.82 6.57 3.00
C GLU A 110 -12.66 7.44 3.92
N SER A 111 -12.93 6.96 5.14
CA SER A 111 -13.72 7.70 6.10
C SER A 111 -13.05 9.03 6.49
N TYR A 112 -11.75 9.02 6.79
CA TYR A 112 -11.00 10.26 7.07
C TYR A 112 -10.97 11.20 5.87
N LYS A 113 -10.65 10.71 4.67
CA LYS A 113 -10.55 11.50 3.43
C LYS A 113 -11.91 12.08 3.00
N SER A 114 -13.00 11.42 3.34
CA SER A 114 -14.35 11.93 3.02
C SER A 114 -14.70 13.21 3.77
N ILE A 115 -14.08 13.47 4.93
CA ILE A 115 -14.35 14.65 5.74
C ILE A 115 -13.71 15.88 5.09
N GLY A 116 -14.55 16.87 4.75
CA GLY A 116 -14.12 18.06 4.01
C GLY A 116 -14.17 17.92 2.49
N ASP A 117 -13.92 16.75 1.94
CA ASP A 117 -13.99 16.47 0.50
C ASP A 117 -15.42 16.16 0.05
N LYS A 118 -15.88 14.94 0.35
CA LYS A 118 -17.23 14.47 -0.01
C LYS A 118 -18.28 15.01 0.97
N ILE A 119 -17.97 15.01 2.27
CA ILE A 119 -18.85 15.44 3.34
C ILE A 119 -18.46 16.84 3.77
N LYS A 120 -19.18 17.84 3.27
CA LYS A 120 -18.90 19.25 3.55
C LYS A 120 -19.18 19.57 5.02
N THR A 121 -18.23 20.23 5.65
CA THR A 121 -18.34 20.72 7.01
C THR A 121 -17.55 22.03 7.19
N ASN A 122 -18.04 22.91 8.04
CA ASN A 122 -17.33 24.12 8.44
C ASN A 122 -16.52 23.92 9.73
N ASP A 123 -16.53 22.70 10.29
CA ASP A 123 -15.75 22.35 11.47
C ASP A 123 -14.29 22.11 11.08
N VAL A 124 -13.50 23.17 11.11
CA VAL A 124 -12.07 23.15 10.79
C VAL A 124 -11.31 22.20 11.71
N THR A 125 -11.69 22.15 13.00
CA THR A 125 -11.06 21.26 13.98
C THR A 125 -11.27 19.80 13.61
N LEU A 126 -12.48 19.44 13.18
CA LEU A 126 -12.79 18.08 12.76
C LEU A 126 -11.99 17.67 11.51
N ILE A 127 -11.85 18.59 10.55
CA ILE A 127 -11.01 18.35 9.35
C ILE A 127 -9.54 18.14 9.75
N GLN A 128 -9.02 18.97 10.65
CA GLN A 128 -7.64 18.82 11.14
C GLN A 128 -7.45 17.50 11.89
N ASN A 129 -8.37 17.12 12.76
CA ASN A 129 -8.33 15.86 13.49
C ASN A 129 -8.40 14.64 12.55
N ALA A 130 -9.18 14.71 11.48
CA ALA A 130 -9.24 13.66 10.46
C ALA A 130 -7.88 13.51 9.75
N ASN A 131 -7.23 14.61 9.38
CA ASN A 131 -5.90 14.58 8.78
C ASN A 131 -4.84 14.01 9.74
N VAL A 132 -4.88 14.40 11.02
CA VAL A 132 -3.99 13.83 12.06
C VAL A 132 -4.26 12.34 12.26
N GLY A 133 -5.52 11.92 12.27
CA GLY A 133 -5.89 10.50 12.35
C GLY A 133 -5.32 9.68 11.19
N LEU A 134 -5.40 10.23 9.99
CA LEU A 134 -4.84 9.62 8.77
C LEU A 134 -3.30 9.51 8.85
N GLN A 135 -2.62 10.57 9.29
CA GLN A 135 -1.17 10.56 9.50
C GLN A 135 -0.75 9.53 10.57
N ASN A 136 -1.47 9.48 11.69
CA ASN A 136 -1.19 8.54 12.77
C ASN A 136 -1.37 7.09 12.32
N LEU A 137 -2.37 6.80 11.49
CA LEU A 137 -2.60 5.47 10.92
C LEU A 137 -1.45 5.06 10.01
N SER A 138 -1.03 5.93 9.08
CA SER A 138 0.11 5.66 8.20
C SER A 138 1.41 5.48 8.98
N SER A 139 1.69 6.41 9.91
CA SER A 139 2.91 6.33 10.75
C SER A 139 2.98 5.06 11.59
N HIS A 140 1.84 4.52 12.01
CA HIS A 140 1.82 3.23 12.73
C HIS A 140 2.42 2.14 11.87
N PHE A 141 1.99 1.97 10.63
CA PHE A 141 2.48 0.93 9.73
C PHE A 141 3.95 1.15 9.34
N VAL A 142 4.36 2.40 9.05
CA VAL A 142 5.77 2.72 8.79
C VAL A 142 6.65 2.34 10.00
N ASN A 143 6.22 2.65 11.22
CA ASN A 143 6.98 2.31 12.43
C ASN A 143 7.06 0.79 12.66
N GLN A 144 5.99 0.04 12.37
CA GLN A 144 6.01 -1.43 12.45
C GLN A 144 6.98 -2.02 11.41
N ALA A 145 6.98 -1.49 10.19
CA ALA A 145 7.92 -1.89 9.15
C ALA A 145 9.39 -1.64 9.58
N ILE A 146 9.67 -0.45 10.10
CA ILE A 146 11.01 -0.11 10.62
C ILE A 146 11.41 -1.02 11.78
N PHE A 147 10.49 -1.30 12.69
CA PHE A 147 10.74 -2.22 13.80
C PHE A 147 11.05 -3.63 13.31
N ALA A 148 10.34 -4.12 12.29
CA ALA A 148 10.63 -5.43 11.69
C ALA A 148 12.02 -5.49 11.03
N LEU A 149 12.55 -4.36 10.53
CA LEU A 149 13.90 -4.29 9.96
C LEU A 149 15.01 -4.12 10.99
N GLN A 150 14.71 -3.50 12.14
CA GLN A 150 15.72 -3.09 13.14
C GLN A 150 15.58 -3.83 14.48
N GLY A 151 14.68 -4.81 14.58
CA GLY A 151 14.46 -5.58 15.80
C GLY A 151 15.70 -6.37 16.25
N SER A 152 15.63 -6.98 17.42
CA SER A 152 16.77 -7.67 18.08
C SER A 152 17.24 -8.97 17.42
N GLY A 153 16.82 -9.24 16.17
CA GLY A 153 17.16 -10.42 15.39
C GLY A 153 17.52 -10.08 13.94
N GLU A 154 17.48 -11.10 13.08
CA GLU A 154 17.57 -10.88 11.65
C GLU A 154 16.39 -10.04 11.15
N PRO A 155 16.61 -9.14 10.15
CA PRO A 155 15.53 -8.35 9.57
C PRO A 155 14.40 -9.22 9.03
N ASN A 156 13.16 -8.94 9.44
CA ASN A 156 11.99 -9.62 8.91
C ASN A 156 11.44 -8.82 7.71
N TYR A 157 11.97 -9.13 6.52
CA TYR A 157 11.62 -8.43 5.29
C TYR A 157 10.16 -8.65 4.89
N GLU A 158 9.57 -9.84 5.12
CA GLU A 158 8.17 -10.12 4.80
C GLU A 158 7.23 -9.21 5.59
N VAL A 159 7.40 -9.14 6.91
CA VAL A 159 6.59 -8.28 7.77
C VAL A 159 6.81 -6.81 7.40
N ALA A 160 8.06 -6.38 7.20
CA ALA A 160 8.37 -5.01 6.82
C ALA A 160 7.70 -4.63 5.48
N TYR A 161 7.70 -5.53 4.51
CA TYR A 161 7.05 -5.33 3.21
C TYR A 161 5.54 -5.13 3.36
N GLU A 162 4.87 -6.01 4.09
CA GLU A 162 3.42 -5.93 4.33
C GLU A 162 3.05 -4.59 5.00
N GLU A 163 3.84 -4.17 5.98
CA GLU A 163 3.57 -2.92 6.70
C GLU A 163 3.85 -1.67 5.84
N PHE A 164 4.88 -1.67 4.99
CA PHE A 164 5.06 -0.57 4.03
C PHE A 164 3.92 -0.54 3.00
N VAL A 165 3.47 -1.69 2.49
CA VAL A 165 2.30 -1.77 1.60
C VAL A 165 1.05 -1.24 2.30
N ASN A 166 0.83 -1.56 3.58
CA ASN A 166 -0.28 -1.02 4.36
C ASN A 166 -0.20 0.51 4.51
N SER A 167 0.99 1.08 4.73
CA SER A 167 1.16 2.54 4.76
C SER A 167 0.84 3.18 3.41
N LEU A 168 1.20 2.54 2.30
CA LEU A 168 0.94 3.02 0.93
C LEU A 168 -0.54 2.95 0.53
N LYS A 169 -1.35 2.07 1.14
CA LYS A 169 -2.82 2.10 0.99
C LYS A 169 -3.41 3.42 1.52
N ILE A 170 -2.79 4.02 2.53
CA ILE A 170 -3.22 5.28 3.14
C ILE A 170 -2.71 6.48 2.32
N TYR A 171 -1.40 6.50 2.07
CA TYR A 171 -0.70 7.51 1.27
C TYR A 171 0.10 6.83 0.14
N PRO A 172 -0.48 6.66 -1.05
CA PRO A 172 0.20 6.01 -2.17
C PRO A 172 1.49 6.70 -2.62
N GLN A 173 1.67 7.96 -2.24
CA GLN A 173 2.86 8.77 -2.54
C GLN A 173 3.73 9.03 -1.31
N ASP A 174 3.62 8.20 -0.26
CA ASP A 174 4.53 8.30 0.89
C ASP A 174 5.95 7.92 0.48
N THR A 175 6.86 8.89 0.56
CA THR A 175 8.25 8.71 0.16
C THR A 175 9.01 7.67 0.97
N LEU A 176 8.73 7.54 2.27
CA LEU A 176 9.35 6.54 3.11
C LEU A 176 8.82 5.14 2.77
N GLY A 177 7.50 5.02 2.60
CA GLY A 177 6.85 3.79 2.18
C GLY A 177 7.39 3.30 0.83
N LEU A 178 7.49 4.19 -0.17
CA LEU A 178 8.02 3.85 -1.49
C LEU A 178 9.52 3.52 -1.45
N LEU A 179 10.34 4.31 -0.70
CA LEU A 179 11.80 4.14 -0.67
C LEU A 179 12.19 2.84 0.03
N TYR A 180 11.73 2.66 1.26
CA TYR A 180 12.07 1.48 2.05
C TYR A 180 11.26 0.25 1.62
N GLY A 181 10.00 0.43 1.17
CA GLY A 181 9.22 -0.64 0.56
C GLY A 181 9.87 -1.18 -0.71
N GLY A 182 10.43 -0.31 -1.55
CA GLY A 182 11.22 -0.70 -2.73
C GLY A 182 12.47 -1.50 -2.34
N TYR A 183 13.24 -1.01 -1.38
CA TYR A 183 14.39 -1.75 -0.85
C TYR A 183 14.01 -3.13 -0.29
N VAL A 184 12.94 -3.21 0.50
CA VAL A 184 12.47 -4.47 1.06
C VAL A 184 11.95 -5.41 -0.03
N ALA A 185 11.27 -4.88 -1.04
CA ALA A 185 10.84 -5.66 -2.20
C ALA A 185 12.03 -6.27 -2.96
N GLU A 186 13.16 -5.55 -3.10
CA GLU A 186 14.42 -6.11 -3.65
C GLU A 186 14.92 -7.29 -2.82
N GLN A 187 14.93 -7.16 -1.48
CA GLN A 187 15.41 -8.24 -0.58
C GLN A 187 14.52 -9.49 -0.68
N LEU A 188 13.26 -9.32 -1.04
CA LEU A 188 12.28 -10.39 -1.25
C LEU A 188 12.20 -10.87 -2.72
N TYR A 189 13.11 -10.42 -3.57
CA TYR A 189 13.12 -10.75 -5.01
C TYR A 189 11.85 -10.34 -5.77
N LYS A 190 11.07 -9.38 -5.23
CA LYS A 190 9.88 -8.78 -5.85
C LYS A 190 10.30 -7.60 -6.73
N TYR A 191 11.10 -7.87 -7.76
CA TYR A 191 11.77 -6.83 -8.54
C TYR A 191 10.83 -5.92 -9.34
N ASP A 192 9.72 -6.45 -9.83
CA ASP A 192 8.67 -5.69 -10.49
C ASP A 192 8.05 -4.63 -9.57
N VAL A 193 7.76 -4.99 -8.32
CA VAL A 193 7.26 -4.07 -7.30
C VAL A 193 8.31 -3.04 -6.92
N ALA A 194 9.56 -3.45 -6.73
CA ALA A 194 10.65 -2.53 -6.42
C ALA A 194 10.82 -1.48 -7.53
N LEU A 195 10.81 -1.91 -8.80
CA LEU A 195 10.89 -1.01 -9.96
C LEU A 195 9.70 -0.04 -10.03
N ASP A 196 8.48 -0.50 -9.72
CA ASP A 196 7.31 0.37 -9.68
C ASP A 196 7.44 1.45 -8.60
N PHE A 197 7.84 1.08 -7.38
CA PHE A 197 8.04 2.03 -6.28
C PHE A 197 9.15 3.05 -6.61
N TYR A 198 10.25 2.62 -7.19
CA TYR A 198 11.32 3.51 -7.61
C TYR A 198 10.92 4.43 -8.75
N ALA A 199 10.15 3.94 -9.73
CA ALA A 199 9.62 4.76 -10.81
C ALA A 199 8.68 5.87 -10.30
N GLN A 200 7.84 5.57 -9.30
CA GLN A 200 7.00 6.56 -8.65
C GLN A 200 7.85 7.65 -7.96
N LEU A 201 8.90 7.27 -7.22
CA LEU A 201 9.82 8.21 -6.56
C LEU A 201 10.57 9.09 -7.55
N ILE A 202 11.07 8.53 -8.67
CA ILE A 202 11.72 9.29 -9.75
C ILE A 202 10.74 10.32 -10.31
N LYS A 203 9.51 9.91 -10.60
CA LYS A 203 8.45 10.80 -11.12
C LYS A 203 8.10 11.93 -10.17
N MET A 204 8.09 11.68 -8.87
CA MET A 204 7.80 12.70 -7.85
C MET A 204 8.88 13.78 -7.76
N ASN A 205 10.13 13.46 -8.06
CA ASN A 205 11.28 14.38 -8.07
C ASN A 205 11.45 15.22 -6.78
N ILE A 206 11.21 14.64 -5.62
CA ILE A 206 11.23 15.32 -4.31
C ILE A 206 12.32 14.82 -3.37
N LEU A 207 13.06 13.81 -3.79
CA LEU A 207 14.11 13.21 -2.98
C LEU A 207 15.40 14.04 -2.99
N SER A 208 16.24 13.85 -1.98
CA SER A 208 17.61 14.38 -1.99
C SER A 208 18.37 13.82 -3.18
N LYS A 209 19.34 14.59 -3.67
CA LYS A 209 20.23 14.17 -4.78
C LYS A 209 20.87 12.79 -4.54
N LYS A 210 21.28 12.50 -3.30
CA LYS A 210 21.85 11.21 -2.89
C LYS A 210 20.83 10.06 -3.06
N ASN A 211 19.63 10.21 -2.53
CA ASN A 211 18.61 9.18 -2.62
C ASN A 211 18.13 8.97 -4.06
N THR A 212 17.98 10.06 -4.82
CA THR A 212 17.67 9.98 -6.26
C THR A 212 18.70 9.15 -6.99
N ASN A 213 20.00 9.41 -6.77
CA ASN A 213 21.07 8.63 -7.38
C ASN A 213 21.00 7.15 -7.03
N THR A 214 20.77 6.82 -5.75
CA THR A 214 20.62 5.43 -5.29
C THR A 214 19.47 4.73 -6.02
N ILE A 215 18.31 5.38 -6.16
CA ILE A 215 17.15 4.78 -6.84
C ILE A 215 17.42 4.53 -8.32
N TYR A 216 18.06 5.47 -9.02
CA TYR A 216 18.48 5.24 -10.40
C TYR A 216 19.40 4.02 -10.52
N GLN A 217 20.41 3.93 -9.64
CA GLN A 217 21.36 2.82 -9.65
C GLN A 217 20.67 1.48 -9.33
N ASN A 218 19.82 1.43 -8.31
CA ASN A 218 19.07 0.22 -7.96
C ASN A 218 18.16 -0.23 -9.11
N SER A 219 17.41 0.70 -9.71
CA SER A 219 16.54 0.37 -10.86
C SER A 219 17.33 -0.20 -12.04
N ILE A 220 18.48 0.43 -12.37
CA ILE A 220 19.35 -0.03 -13.44
C ILE A 220 19.93 -1.41 -13.10
N ASN A 221 20.39 -1.63 -11.87
CA ASN A 221 20.93 -2.90 -11.43
C ASN A 221 19.92 -4.03 -11.50
N ILE A 222 18.67 -3.79 -11.07
CA ILE A 222 17.59 -4.77 -11.20
C ILE A 222 17.38 -5.14 -12.67
N LEU A 223 17.18 -4.15 -13.53
CA LEU A 223 16.93 -4.35 -14.94
C LEU A 223 18.10 -5.06 -15.66
N PHE A 224 19.34 -4.75 -15.29
CA PHE A 224 20.53 -5.34 -15.88
C PHE A 224 20.81 -6.77 -15.37
N ASN A 225 20.76 -6.99 -14.05
CA ASN A 225 21.15 -8.27 -13.45
C ASN A 225 20.03 -9.31 -13.53
N HIS A 226 18.78 -8.90 -13.62
CA HIS A 226 17.60 -9.77 -13.61
C HIS A 226 16.77 -9.66 -14.88
N CYS A 227 17.38 -9.24 -15.99
CA CYS A 227 16.71 -9.08 -17.28
C CYS A 227 16.02 -10.38 -17.77
N ASN A 228 16.51 -11.54 -17.36
CA ASN A 228 15.91 -12.84 -17.66
C ASN A 228 14.54 -13.08 -16.99
N LEU A 229 14.16 -12.27 -16.00
CA LEU A 229 12.84 -12.30 -15.35
C LEU A 229 11.83 -11.37 -16.07
N PHE A 230 12.29 -10.55 -16.98
CA PHE A 230 11.53 -9.62 -17.80
C PHE A 230 11.77 -9.90 -19.28
N ASP A 231 11.17 -9.12 -20.16
CA ASP A 231 11.62 -9.08 -21.55
C ASP A 231 13.03 -8.45 -21.60
N GLU A 232 14.01 -9.20 -22.09
CA GLU A 232 15.42 -8.78 -22.06
C GLU A 232 15.65 -7.50 -22.86
N CYS A 233 15.02 -7.37 -24.03
CA CYS A 233 15.15 -6.18 -24.86
C CYS A 233 14.54 -4.97 -24.17
N ASP A 234 13.34 -5.09 -23.63
CA ASP A 234 12.65 -4.03 -22.89
C ASP A 234 13.45 -3.60 -21.63
N SER A 235 14.05 -4.56 -20.93
CA SER A 235 14.89 -4.30 -19.74
C SER A 235 16.12 -3.47 -20.10
N PHE A 236 16.80 -3.77 -21.20
CA PHE A 236 17.96 -2.98 -21.64
C PHE A 236 17.55 -1.61 -22.16
N GLU A 237 16.45 -1.48 -22.88
CA GLU A 237 15.94 -0.16 -23.32
C GLU A 237 15.58 0.73 -22.13
N LYS A 238 14.89 0.20 -21.12
CA LYS A 238 14.60 0.93 -19.87
C LYS A 238 15.89 1.29 -19.13
N SER A 239 16.86 0.40 -19.04
CA SER A 239 18.17 0.67 -18.44
C SER A 239 18.89 1.82 -19.16
N ILE A 240 18.96 1.80 -20.48
CA ILE A 240 19.61 2.84 -21.30
C ILE A 240 18.95 4.21 -21.07
N LYS A 241 17.62 4.25 -20.99
CA LYS A 241 16.88 5.47 -20.67
C LYS A 241 17.26 6.02 -19.29
N LEU A 242 17.22 5.18 -18.24
CA LEU A 242 17.59 5.59 -16.88
C LEU A 242 19.07 6.01 -16.80
N ILE A 243 19.97 5.35 -17.53
CA ILE A 243 21.38 5.76 -17.61
C ILE A 243 21.53 7.14 -18.23
N SER A 244 20.82 7.41 -19.32
CA SER A 244 20.86 8.73 -19.98
C SER A 244 20.37 9.84 -19.05
N GLU A 245 19.25 9.62 -18.36
CA GLU A 245 18.73 10.54 -17.35
C GLU A 245 19.72 10.72 -16.18
N GLY A 246 20.26 9.62 -15.65
CA GLY A 246 21.24 9.63 -14.56
C GLY A 246 22.52 10.37 -14.91
N LYS A 247 23.06 10.22 -16.13
CA LYS A 247 24.21 10.96 -16.63
C LYS A 247 23.96 12.49 -16.66
N ASN A 248 22.77 12.89 -17.03
CA ASN A 248 22.40 14.32 -17.05
C ASN A 248 22.27 14.91 -15.65
N ILE A 249 21.75 14.16 -14.68
CA ILE A 249 21.54 14.63 -13.29
C ILE A 249 22.84 14.53 -12.48
N PHE A 250 23.67 13.52 -12.75
CA PHE A 250 24.88 13.15 -12.01
C PHE A 250 26.08 13.01 -12.95
N PRO A 251 26.51 14.07 -13.65
CA PRO A 251 27.54 13.98 -14.70
C PRO A 251 28.88 13.47 -14.18
N GLU A 252 29.23 13.73 -12.91
CA GLU A 252 30.48 13.28 -12.29
C GLU A 252 30.42 11.82 -11.76
N ASN A 253 29.30 11.13 -11.90
CA ASN A 253 29.15 9.78 -11.38
C ASN A 253 29.55 8.72 -12.42
N ASN A 254 30.70 8.12 -12.22
CA ASN A 254 31.26 7.11 -13.12
C ASN A 254 30.45 5.79 -13.21
N TYR A 255 29.47 5.57 -12.34
CA TYR A 255 28.60 4.40 -12.41
C TYR A 255 27.87 4.33 -13.76
N TYR A 256 27.25 5.44 -14.19
CA TYR A 256 26.40 5.45 -15.39
C TYR A 256 27.17 5.14 -16.67
N PRO A 257 28.34 5.79 -16.95
CA PRO A 257 29.13 5.40 -18.09
C PRO A 257 29.64 3.95 -18.03
N SER A 258 29.97 3.45 -16.83
CA SER A 258 30.46 2.07 -16.66
C SER A 258 29.39 1.01 -16.96
N ILE A 259 28.17 1.19 -16.44
CA ILE A 259 27.09 0.25 -16.70
C ILE A 259 26.62 0.29 -18.17
N GLU A 260 26.71 1.46 -18.82
CA GLU A 260 26.44 1.60 -20.26
C GLU A 260 27.38 0.75 -21.12
N ILE A 261 28.66 0.68 -20.74
CA ILE A 261 29.64 -0.22 -21.38
C ILE A 261 29.24 -1.68 -21.17
N ASN A 262 28.88 -2.06 -19.94
CA ASN A 262 28.50 -3.42 -19.62
C ASN A 262 27.25 -3.87 -20.41
N ILE A 263 26.28 -3.00 -20.60
CA ILE A 263 25.10 -3.28 -21.45
C ILE A 263 25.52 -3.45 -22.91
N ALA A 264 26.39 -2.58 -23.44
CA ALA A 264 26.87 -2.70 -24.81
C ALA A 264 27.62 -4.03 -25.03
N MET A 265 28.45 -4.43 -24.07
CA MET A 265 29.15 -5.72 -24.10
C MET A 265 28.16 -6.90 -24.09
N ARG A 266 27.14 -6.87 -23.22
CA ARG A 266 26.14 -7.93 -23.11
C ARG A 266 25.27 -8.06 -24.36
N LEU A 267 24.99 -6.95 -25.03
CA LEU A 267 24.28 -6.91 -26.32
C LEU A 267 25.18 -7.23 -27.53
N ASN A 268 26.43 -7.62 -27.29
CA ASN A 268 27.44 -7.87 -28.32
C ASN A 268 27.66 -6.69 -29.29
N LYS A 269 27.45 -5.45 -28.80
CA LYS A 269 27.70 -4.21 -29.52
C LYS A 269 29.17 -3.79 -29.32
N VAL A 270 30.07 -4.58 -29.89
CA VAL A 270 31.52 -4.50 -29.63
C VAL A 270 32.11 -3.13 -29.96
N ASP A 271 31.77 -2.57 -31.13
CA ASP A 271 32.31 -1.27 -31.54
C ASP A 271 31.79 -0.13 -30.67
N ASP A 272 30.54 -0.20 -30.23
CA ASP A 272 29.94 0.75 -29.30
C ASP A 272 30.64 0.69 -27.93
N ALA A 273 30.81 -0.52 -27.37
CA ALA A 273 31.52 -0.75 -26.13
C ALA A 273 32.97 -0.21 -26.20
N ARG A 274 33.72 -0.53 -27.27
CA ARG A 274 35.08 -0.03 -27.49
C ARG A 274 35.13 1.49 -27.53
N ASN A 275 34.29 2.13 -28.33
CA ASN A 275 34.27 3.60 -28.44
C ASN A 275 33.96 4.26 -27.10
N LYS A 276 33.03 3.68 -26.30
CA LYS A 276 32.72 4.19 -24.96
C LYS A 276 33.92 4.04 -24.01
N ILE A 277 34.60 2.90 -24.00
CA ILE A 277 35.78 2.65 -23.18
C ILE A 277 36.91 3.66 -23.57
N ASP A 278 37.20 3.77 -24.86
CA ASP A 278 38.28 4.64 -25.33
C ASP A 278 38.00 6.12 -25.02
N ASN A 279 36.75 6.56 -25.11
CA ASN A 279 36.37 7.93 -24.73
C ASN A 279 36.52 8.19 -23.23
N GLN A 280 36.18 7.23 -22.38
CA GLN A 280 36.36 7.36 -20.92
C GLN A 280 37.86 7.32 -20.55
N LEU A 281 38.67 6.46 -21.21
CA LEU A 281 40.14 6.42 -20.99
C LEU A 281 40.86 7.68 -21.45
N LYS A 282 40.30 8.47 -22.39
CA LYS A 282 40.85 9.82 -22.71
C LYS A 282 40.65 10.77 -21.53
N ALA A 283 39.56 10.67 -20.77
CA ALA A 283 39.28 11.52 -19.61
C ALA A 283 40.03 11.03 -18.36
N ASP A 284 40.12 9.68 -18.15
CA ASP A 284 40.85 9.05 -17.04
C ASP A 284 41.74 7.91 -17.56
N PRO A 285 42.97 8.25 -18.02
CA PRO A 285 43.89 7.26 -18.59
C PRO A 285 44.40 6.20 -17.60
N THR A 286 44.21 6.39 -16.31
CA THR A 286 44.69 5.50 -15.24
C THR A 286 43.65 4.57 -14.70
N ASN A 287 42.41 4.60 -15.21
CA ASN A 287 41.29 3.81 -14.74
C ASN A 287 41.48 2.31 -14.99
N ALA A 288 41.86 1.59 -13.94
CA ALA A 288 42.13 0.15 -14.02
C ALA A 288 40.92 -0.66 -14.49
N SER A 289 39.72 -0.29 -14.08
CA SER A 289 38.46 -0.99 -14.45
C SER A 289 38.19 -0.85 -15.96
N LEU A 290 38.46 0.33 -16.55
CA LEU A 290 38.29 0.55 -17.98
C LEU A 290 39.34 -0.21 -18.79
N HIS A 291 40.58 -0.26 -18.32
CA HIS A 291 41.63 -1.08 -18.94
C HIS A 291 41.27 -2.58 -18.88
N PHE A 292 40.75 -3.04 -17.74
CA PHE A 292 40.27 -4.42 -17.61
C PHE A 292 39.12 -4.72 -18.57
N ASN A 293 38.08 -3.87 -18.61
CA ASN A 293 36.96 -4.02 -19.54
C ASN A 293 37.42 -4.02 -21.00
N ARG A 294 38.40 -3.18 -21.37
CA ARG A 294 38.99 -3.19 -22.70
C ARG A 294 39.71 -4.50 -23.03
N ALA A 295 40.45 -5.03 -22.06
CA ALA A 295 41.12 -6.32 -22.22
C ALA A 295 40.12 -7.49 -22.40
N VAL A 296 39.05 -7.51 -21.59
CA VAL A 296 37.96 -8.51 -21.71
C VAL A 296 37.29 -8.40 -23.07
N LEU A 297 37.02 -7.18 -23.54
CA LEU A 297 36.40 -6.95 -24.85
C LEU A 297 37.28 -7.54 -25.99
N TYR A 298 38.57 -7.26 -25.96
CA TYR A 298 39.51 -7.79 -26.99
C TYR A 298 39.71 -9.31 -26.88
N TYR A 299 39.70 -9.86 -25.64
CA TYR A 299 39.78 -11.33 -25.46
C TYR A 299 38.58 -12.07 -26.04
N ASN A 300 37.39 -11.49 -25.93
CA ASN A 300 36.14 -12.07 -26.46
C ASN A 300 36.04 -11.95 -28.01
N LEU A 301 36.90 -11.15 -28.63
CA LEU A 301 36.93 -10.97 -30.07
C LEU A 301 37.91 -11.95 -30.78
N GLY A 302 38.69 -12.74 -30.02
CA GLY A 302 39.70 -13.69 -30.55
C GLY A 302 40.91 -12.98 -31.00
#